data_d885ef8a58e3fe562d09630aeb4b59b1
#
_entry.id   d885ef8a58e3fe562d09630aeb4b59b1
#
_cell.length_a   1.000
_cell.length_b   1.000
_cell.length_c   1.000
_cell.angle_alpha   90.00
_cell.angle_beta   90.00
_cell.angle_gamma   90.00
#
_symmetry.space_group_name_H-M   'P 1'
#
loop_
_entity.id
_entity.type
_entity.pdbx_description
1 polymer ?
#
loop_
_entity_poly.entity_id
_entity_poly.type
_entity_poly.pdbx_seq_one_letter_code
_entity_poly.pdbx_strand_id
1 'polypeptide(L)'
;MHNHKESVRRFYEAIWNNADKEMIPALLHEDIAFRGSLGLMQHGHAGFAGYLDFVRQALGEYRCEIVEMVAEDDKVYARMLYSGIHHGEFFGFAPTNARLKWDGIAAFTFVDGKIAELLVVGDVQGLLKQLAKMVY
;
A
#
# COMPACT_ATOMS: atom_id res chain seq x y z
N MET A 1 -21.20 -1.79 15.60
CA MET A 1 -21.10 -1.87 14.13
C MET A 1 -19.78 -1.29 13.66
N HIS A 2 -19.05 -2.01 12.85
CA HIS A 2 -17.76 -1.56 12.36
C HIS A 2 -17.91 -0.70 11.11
N ASN A 3 -17.21 0.43 11.08
CA ASN A 3 -17.14 1.25 9.88
C ASN A 3 -15.86 0.89 9.12
N HIS A 4 -16.00 -0.07 8.21
CA HIS A 4 -14.84 -0.60 7.46
C HIS A 4 -14.17 0.44 6.57
N LYS A 5 -14.95 1.32 5.96
CA LYS A 5 -14.38 2.40 5.13
C LYS A 5 -13.50 3.32 5.97
N GLU A 6 -13.91 3.64 7.19
CA GLU A 6 -13.12 4.49 8.08
C GLU A 6 -11.81 3.79 8.48
N SER A 7 -11.87 2.47 8.73
CA SER A 7 -10.67 1.70 9.01
C SER A 7 -9.70 1.72 7.84
N VAL A 8 -10.19 1.66 6.60
CA VAL A 8 -9.36 1.75 5.40
C VAL A 8 -8.71 3.13 5.29
N ARG A 9 -9.47 4.20 5.57
CA ARG A 9 -8.91 5.56 5.57
C ARG A 9 -7.78 5.69 6.58
N ARG A 10 -7.99 5.20 7.80
CA ARG A 10 -6.98 5.23 8.86
C ARG A 10 -5.76 4.40 8.50
N PHE A 11 -5.98 3.25 7.86
CA PHE A 11 -4.90 2.40 7.39
C PHE A 11 -3.95 3.17 6.46
N TYR A 12 -4.49 3.88 5.48
CA TYR A 12 -3.66 4.64 4.55
C TYR A 12 -3.09 5.91 5.18
N GLU A 13 -3.88 6.68 5.90
CA GLU A 13 -3.41 7.93 6.50
C GLU A 13 -2.37 7.72 7.59
N ALA A 14 -2.64 6.83 8.54
CA ALA A 14 -1.74 6.64 9.68
C ALA A 14 -0.56 5.75 9.33
N ILE A 15 -0.81 4.57 8.75
CA ILE A 15 0.23 3.57 8.56
C ILE A 15 1.08 3.90 7.33
N TRP A 16 0.46 4.10 6.17
CA TRP A 16 1.21 4.36 4.95
C TRP A 16 1.71 5.79 4.81
N ASN A 17 0.83 6.77 4.96
CA ASN A 17 1.21 8.17 4.70
C ASN A 17 2.04 8.78 5.83
N ASN A 18 1.84 8.35 7.07
CA ASN A 18 2.56 8.87 8.24
C ASN A 18 3.54 7.88 8.87
N ALA A 19 3.63 6.66 8.33
CA ALA A 19 4.50 5.60 8.82
C ALA A 19 4.29 5.29 10.31
N ASP A 20 3.05 5.38 10.79
CA ASP A 20 2.72 5.11 12.18
C ASP A 20 2.53 3.62 12.40
N LYS A 21 3.62 2.92 12.70
CA LYS A 21 3.60 1.47 12.91
C LYS A 21 2.84 1.06 14.17
N GLU A 22 2.62 1.99 15.10
CA GLU A 22 1.88 1.69 16.32
C GLU A 22 0.41 1.38 16.01
N MET A 23 -0.11 1.86 14.89
CA MET A 23 -1.47 1.58 14.45
C MET A 23 -1.63 0.20 13.82
N ILE A 24 -0.55 -0.49 13.50
CA ILE A 24 -0.63 -1.82 12.89
C ILE A 24 -1.48 -2.80 13.72
N PRO A 25 -1.20 -3.00 15.02
CA PRO A 25 -2.01 -3.94 15.82
C PRO A 25 -3.47 -3.49 15.98
N ALA A 26 -3.74 -2.20 15.90
CA ALA A 26 -5.09 -1.68 16.06
C ALA A 26 -5.97 -1.93 14.82
N LEU A 27 -5.37 -1.86 13.63
CA LEU A 27 -6.10 -1.91 12.36
C LEU A 27 -5.98 -3.24 11.64
N LEU A 28 -4.88 -3.98 11.83
CA LEU A 28 -4.61 -5.22 11.12
C LEU A 28 -4.77 -6.42 12.05
N HIS A 29 -5.43 -7.46 11.52
CA HIS A 29 -5.54 -8.74 12.22
C HIS A 29 -4.13 -9.32 12.38
N GLU A 30 -3.88 -10.04 13.49
CA GLU A 30 -2.56 -10.62 13.76
C GLU A 30 -2.11 -11.61 12.67
N ASP A 31 -3.07 -12.25 12.00
CA ASP A 31 -2.81 -13.22 10.93
C ASP A 31 -3.00 -12.64 9.54
N ILE A 32 -2.89 -11.32 9.40
CA ILE A 32 -3.12 -10.69 8.10
C ILE A 32 -2.32 -11.35 6.98
N ALA A 33 -2.99 -11.58 5.85
CA ALA A 33 -2.38 -11.99 4.59
C ALA A 33 -2.38 -10.77 3.67
N PHE A 34 -1.22 -10.31 3.28
CA PHE A 34 -1.08 -9.07 2.52
C PHE A 34 -0.23 -9.27 1.28
N ARG A 35 -0.75 -8.81 0.14
CA ARG A 35 0.05 -8.72 -1.09
C ARG A 35 -0.14 -7.33 -1.69
N GLY A 36 0.93 -6.54 -1.65
CA GLY A 36 0.96 -5.24 -2.30
C GLY A 36 1.23 -5.39 -3.79
N SER A 37 1.04 -4.31 -4.56
CA SER A 37 1.26 -4.34 -6.00
C SER A 37 2.73 -4.55 -6.38
N LEU A 38 3.65 -4.30 -5.47
CA LEU A 38 5.09 -4.27 -5.74
C LEU A 38 5.83 -5.49 -5.20
N GLY A 39 5.14 -6.43 -4.57
CA GLY A 39 5.84 -7.51 -3.90
C GLY A 39 5.10 -8.82 -3.81
N LEU A 40 5.70 -9.73 -3.06
CA LEU A 40 5.15 -11.04 -2.78
C LEU A 40 4.20 -11.00 -1.59
N MET A 41 3.45 -12.09 -1.39
CA MET A 41 2.57 -12.25 -0.25
C MET A 41 3.35 -12.15 1.05
N GLN A 42 2.87 -11.33 1.98
CA GLN A 42 3.40 -11.19 3.33
C GLN A 42 2.35 -11.65 4.34
N HIS A 43 2.79 -12.12 5.49
CA HIS A 43 1.90 -12.59 6.55
C HIS A 43 2.25 -11.95 7.88
N GLY A 44 1.21 -11.62 8.66
CA GLY A 44 1.36 -11.09 10.00
C GLY A 44 1.86 -9.66 10.05
N HIS A 45 1.92 -9.11 11.26
CA HIS A 45 2.32 -7.72 11.48
C HIS A 45 3.77 -7.47 11.07
N ALA A 46 4.68 -8.40 11.39
CA ALA A 46 6.09 -8.23 11.06
C ALA A 46 6.33 -8.26 9.55
N GLY A 47 5.64 -9.15 8.84
CA GLY A 47 5.74 -9.22 7.38
C GLY A 47 5.22 -7.95 6.72
N PHE A 48 4.11 -7.42 7.21
CA PHE A 48 3.57 -6.16 6.72
C PHE A 48 4.51 -5.00 6.99
N ALA A 49 5.03 -4.89 8.22
CA ALA A 49 5.94 -3.82 8.60
C ALA A 49 7.22 -3.83 7.75
N GLY A 50 7.75 -5.01 7.45
CA GLY A 50 8.91 -5.14 6.57
C GLY A 50 8.64 -4.63 5.16
N TYR A 51 7.46 -4.91 4.62
CA TYR A 51 7.07 -4.41 3.30
C TYR A 51 6.90 -2.88 3.31
N LEU A 52 6.30 -2.35 4.36
CA LEU A 52 6.17 -0.90 4.55
C LEU A 52 7.53 -0.22 4.50
N ASP A 53 8.50 -0.76 5.25
CA ASP A 53 9.86 -0.21 5.28
C ASP A 53 10.54 -0.30 3.92
N PHE A 54 10.39 -1.43 3.24
CA PHE A 54 10.95 -1.64 1.90
C PHE A 54 10.46 -0.56 0.92
N VAL A 55 9.16 -0.32 0.88
CA VAL A 55 8.58 0.67 -0.04
C VAL A 55 9.06 2.08 0.31
N ARG A 56 9.06 2.42 1.60
CA ARG A 56 9.44 3.77 2.03
C ARG A 56 10.93 4.06 1.89
N GLN A 57 11.77 3.05 1.87
CA GLN A 57 13.20 3.21 1.58
C GLN A 57 13.43 3.49 0.09
N ALA A 58 12.64 2.87 -0.77
CA ALA A 58 12.75 3.07 -2.21
C ALA A 58 12.12 4.39 -2.65
N LEU A 59 11.01 4.78 -2.02
CA LEU A 59 10.19 5.92 -2.43
C LEU A 59 10.03 6.92 -1.30
N GLY A 60 10.67 8.08 -1.44
CA GLY A 60 10.52 9.19 -0.50
C GLY A 60 9.16 9.85 -0.69
N GLU A 61 8.65 10.47 0.37
CA GLU A 61 7.34 11.12 0.36
C GLU A 61 6.25 10.22 -0.21
N TYR A 62 6.35 8.90 0.09
CA TYR A 62 5.39 7.93 -0.42
C TYR A 62 3.99 8.24 0.09
N ARG A 63 3.03 8.29 -0.82
CA ARG A 63 1.67 8.65 -0.51
C ARG A 63 0.69 7.75 -1.21
N CYS A 64 -0.33 7.31 -0.46
CA CYS A 64 -1.47 6.57 -0.98
C CYS A 64 -2.69 7.47 -0.90
N GLU A 65 -3.34 7.71 -2.03
CA GLU A 65 -4.56 8.51 -2.11
C GLU A 65 -5.73 7.62 -2.48
N ILE A 66 -6.79 7.67 -1.67
CA ILE A 66 -8.04 6.96 -1.97
C ILE A 66 -8.85 7.82 -2.92
N VAL A 67 -9.08 7.32 -4.14
CA VAL A 67 -9.88 8.04 -5.13
C VAL A 67 -11.37 7.79 -4.88
N GLU A 68 -11.73 6.52 -4.65
CA GLU A 68 -13.11 6.15 -4.31
C GLU A 68 -13.11 4.78 -3.61
N MET A 69 -14.16 4.49 -2.86
CA MET A 69 -14.33 3.23 -2.17
C MET A 69 -15.77 2.75 -2.23
N VAL A 70 -15.94 1.44 -2.32
CA VAL A 70 -17.23 0.79 -2.13
C VAL A 70 -17.07 -0.29 -1.07
N ALA A 71 -18.09 -0.50 -0.27
CA ALA A 71 -18.07 -1.49 0.81
C ALA A 71 -19.37 -2.26 0.84
N GLU A 72 -19.28 -3.55 1.06
CA GLU A 72 -20.41 -4.44 1.24
C GLU A 72 -20.00 -5.56 2.19
N ASP A 73 -20.78 -5.78 3.23
CA ASP A 73 -20.51 -6.78 4.27
C ASP A 73 -19.12 -6.59 4.88
N ASP A 74 -18.26 -7.60 4.78
CA ASP A 74 -16.91 -7.59 5.32
C ASP A 74 -15.86 -7.17 4.28
N LYS A 75 -16.27 -6.64 3.15
CA LYS A 75 -15.38 -6.27 2.04
C LYS A 75 -15.36 -4.77 1.80
N VAL A 76 -14.18 -4.26 1.47
CA VAL A 76 -14.02 -2.90 0.95
C VAL A 76 -13.10 -2.96 -0.26
N TYR A 77 -13.51 -2.31 -1.34
CA TYR A 77 -12.68 -2.15 -2.53
C TYR A 77 -12.38 -0.68 -2.72
N ALA A 78 -11.13 -0.34 -2.89
CA ALA A 78 -10.69 1.05 -3.03
C ALA A 78 -9.90 1.23 -4.30
N ARG A 79 -10.25 2.26 -5.06
CA ARG A 79 -9.44 2.70 -6.20
C ARG A 79 -8.42 3.68 -5.66
N MET A 80 -7.13 3.42 -5.95
CA MET A 80 -6.02 4.11 -5.33
C MET A 80 -5.12 4.80 -6.35
N LEU A 81 -4.50 5.88 -5.90
CA LEU A 81 -3.39 6.50 -6.61
C LEU A 81 -2.19 6.48 -5.66
N TYR A 82 -1.09 5.91 -6.13
CA TYR A 82 0.16 5.83 -5.37
C TYR A 82 1.18 6.77 -5.99
N SER A 83 2.01 7.41 -5.16
CA SER A 83 3.08 8.29 -5.65
C SER A 83 4.25 8.31 -4.67
N GLY A 84 5.43 8.63 -5.19
CA GLY A 84 6.62 8.77 -4.37
C GLY A 84 7.79 9.26 -5.20
N ILE A 85 8.85 9.68 -4.50
CA ILE A 85 10.08 10.14 -5.14
C ILE A 85 11.07 8.98 -5.14
N HIS A 86 11.59 8.64 -6.30
CA HIS A 86 12.51 7.52 -6.49
C HIS A 86 13.89 7.87 -5.93
N HIS A 87 14.12 7.62 -4.64
CA HIS A 87 15.38 7.93 -3.99
C HIS A 87 16.19 6.72 -3.51
N GLY A 88 15.65 5.52 -3.61
CA GLY A 88 16.36 4.27 -3.37
C GLY A 88 16.24 3.35 -4.56
N GLU A 89 17.06 2.31 -4.63
CA GLU A 89 16.93 1.33 -5.70
C GLU A 89 15.53 0.75 -5.75
N PHE A 90 14.95 0.62 -6.96
CA PHE A 90 13.59 0.17 -7.15
C PHE A 90 13.48 -0.59 -8.46
N PHE A 91 13.06 -1.86 -8.40
CA PHE A 91 13.00 -2.76 -9.57
C PHE A 91 14.31 -2.82 -10.38
N GLY A 92 15.44 -2.74 -9.69
CA GLY A 92 16.74 -2.77 -10.34
C GLY A 92 17.20 -1.45 -10.93
N PHE A 93 16.39 -0.38 -10.78
CA PHE A 93 16.76 0.96 -11.26
C PHE A 93 17.42 1.76 -10.14
N ALA A 94 18.57 2.36 -10.44
CA ALA A 94 19.24 3.27 -9.51
C ALA A 94 18.39 4.51 -9.28
N PRO A 95 18.54 5.19 -8.11
CA PRO A 95 17.72 6.36 -7.79
C PRO A 95 17.80 7.46 -8.85
N THR A 96 16.64 7.98 -9.26
CA THR A 96 16.55 9.03 -10.27
C THR A 96 16.07 10.36 -9.69
N ASN A 97 15.57 10.35 -8.45
CA ASN A 97 14.93 11.47 -7.79
C ASN A 97 13.69 11.99 -8.53
N ALA A 98 13.14 11.18 -9.44
CA ALA A 98 11.91 11.53 -10.15
C ALA A 98 10.68 11.15 -9.34
N ARG A 99 9.60 11.89 -9.52
CA ARG A 99 8.31 11.53 -8.90
C ARG A 99 7.61 10.51 -9.78
N LEU A 100 7.25 9.40 -9.16
CA LEU A 100 6.56 8.28 -9.82
C LEU A 100 5.10 8.27 -9.35
N LYS A 101 4.19 7.88 -10.24
CA LYS A 101 2.76 7.73 -9.92
C LYS A 101 2.22 6.49 -10.63
N TRP A 102 1.35 5.76 -9.95
CA TRP A 102 0.65 4.64 -10.58
C TRP A 102 -0.68 4.38 -9.88
N ASP A 103 -1.63 3.82 -10.62
CA ASP A 103 -2.97 3.48 -10.12
C ASP A 103 -3.02 2.06 -9.58
N GLY A 104 -3.97 1.79 -8.72
CA GLY A 104 -4.21 0.45 -8.24
C GLY A 104 -5.60 0.27 -7.66
N ILE A 105 -5.96 -0.99 -7.45
CA ILE A 105 -7.19 -1.38 -6.77
C ILE A 105 -6.80 -2.22 -5.57
N ALA A 106 -7.31 -1.86 -4.40
CA ALA A 106 -7.05 -2.56 -3.15
C ALA A 106 -8.32 -3.26 -2.68
N ALA A 107 -8.22 -4.57 -2.44
CA ALA A 107 -9.34 -5.38 -1.97
C ALA A 107 -9.09 -5.79 -0.52
N PHE A 108 -9.94 -5.34 0.39
CA PHE A 108 -9.83 -5.60 1.82
C PHE A 108 -10.90 -6.58 2.28
N THR A 109 -10.51 -7.52 3.14
CA THR A 109 -11.45 -8.39 3.86
C THR A 109 -11.24 -8.19 5.34
N PHE A 110 -12.35 -7.98 6.07
CA PHE A 110 -12.32 -7.73 7.51
C PHE A 110 -12.77 -8.96 8.29
N VAL A 111 -12.10 -9.22 9.41
CA VAL A 111 -12.50 -10.22 10.40
C VAL A 111 -12.37 -9.57 11.77
N ASP A 112 -13.43 -9.66 12.58
CA ASP A 112 -13.46 -9.08 13.93
C ASP A 112 -13.08 -7.60 13.95
N GLY A 113 -13.51 -6.87 12.92
CA GLY A 113 -13.30 -5.43 12.83
C GLY A 113 -11.89 -5.02 12.37
N LYS A 114 -11.03 -5.99 12.03
CA LYS A 114 -9.66 -5.72 11.59
C LYS A 114 -9.43 -6.24 10.17
N ILE A 115 -8.48 -5.63 9.48
CA ILE A 115 -8.13 -6.04 8.12
C ILE A 115 -7.39 -7.38 8.21
N ALA A 116 -8.02 -8.45 7.71
CA ALA A 116 -7.47 -9.80 7.75
C ALA A 116 -6.82 -10.21 6.43
N GLU A 117 -7.27 -9.61 5.33
CA GLU A 117 -6.70 -9.89 4.02
C GLU A 117 -6.69 -8.62 3.20
N LEU A 118 -5.61 -8.39 2.51
CA LEU A 118 -5.47 -7.24 1.60
C LEU A 118 -4.71 -7.67 0.37
N LEU A 119 -5.36 -7.49 -0.77
CA LEU A 119 -4.76 -7.77 -2.07
C LEU A 119 -4.78 -6.48 -2.89
N VAL A 120 -3.62 -6.05 -3.37
CA VAL A 120 -3.52 -4.85 -4.20
C VAL A 120 -3.04 -5.25 -5.60
N VAL A 121 -3.80 -4.82 -6.60
CA VAL A 121 -3.41 -4.94 -8.01
C VAL A 121 -3.12 -3.54 -8.52
N GLY A 122 -1.88 -3.30 -8.93
CA GLY A 122 -1.45 -1.99 -9.39
C GLY A 122 -0.94 -2.01 -10.82
N ASP A 123 -0.88 -0.82 -11.43
CA ASP A 123 -0.33 -0.66 -12.77
C ASP A 123 1.20 -0.66 -12.73
N VAL A 124 1.77 -1.82 -12.43
CA VAL A 124 3.22 -1.99 -12.33
C VAL A 124 3.89 -1.78 -13.70
N GLN A 125 3.22 -2.16 -14.77
CA GLN A 125 3.76 -1.94 -16.13
C GLN A 125 3.94 -0.45 -16.42
N GLY A 126 2.94 0.37 -16.06
CA GLY A 126 3.04 1.83 -16.21
C GLY A 126 4.15 2.40 -15.34
N LEU A 127 4.32 1.88 -14.15
CA LEU A 127 5.41 2.29 -13.25
C LEU A 127 6.77 1.96 -13.86
N LEU A 128 6.95 0.75 -14.39
CA LEU A 128 8.20 0.33 -15.01
C LEU A 128 8.53 1.18 -16.24
N LYS A 129 7.53 1.60 -16.99
CA LYS A 129 7.73 2.51 -18.13
C LYS A 129 8.24 3.87 -17.70
N GLN A 130 7.73 4.39 -16.57
CA GLN A 130 8.22 5.65 -16.01
C GLN A 130 9.69 5.52 -15.61
N LEU A 131 10.03 4.44 -14.91
CA LEU A 131 11.41 4.18 -14.49
C LEU A 131 12.36 4.08 -15.70
N ALA A 132 11.95 3.38 -16.73
CA ALA A 132 12.76 3.21 -17.94
C ALA A 132 13.01 4.54 -18.64
N LYS A 133 12.03 5.45 -18.67
CA LYS A 133 12.18 6.78 -19.28
C LYS A 133 13.19 7.66 -18.55
N MET A 134 13.33 7.47 -17.23
CA MET A 134 14.24 8.28 -16.42
C MET A 134 15.71 7.90 -16.64
N VAL A 135 15.98 6.76 -17.26
CA VAL A 135 17.33 6.24 -17.45
C VAL A 135 17.92 6.70 -18.81
N TYR A 136 17.08 7.12 -19.75
CA TYR A 136 17.51 7.49 -21.10
C TYR A 136 17.44 8.98 -21.35
#